data_ea22fb44aa4281c7bfe03b6d03dc779d
#
_entry.id   ea22fb44aa4281c7bfe03b6d03dc779d
#
_cell.length_a   1.000
_cell.length_b   1.000
_cell.length_c   1.000
_cell.angle_alpha   90.00
_cell.angle_beta   90.00
_cell.angle_gamma   90.00
#
_symmetry.space_group_name_H-M   'P 1'
#
loop_
_entity.id
_entity.type
_entity.pdbx_description
1 polymer ?
#
loop_
_entity_poly.entity_id
_entity_poly.type
_entity_poly.pdbx_seq_one_letter_code
_entity_poly.pdbx_strand_id
1 'polypeptide(L)'
;MTKLNTETLARAEKEAASSVVMGTKRWVLAAAAALYLVAVFLPFAGGASLWQVLAATEAAKAAQTALTEYLFAWISFIGVGILTTLAVLTQRFAVAVPAWMVTTVSLVFSVLGIWLRNSSGSGIGRGPGYYLAILAVVAVVFTIFPLILSRNEEQAAVAEQRREIQGKDEVALAQRAATREQGNPLLIDDRRARAAERHRKDSERD
;
A
#
# COMPACT_ATOMS: atom_id res chain seq x y z
N MET A 1 6.92 -33.64 -16.73
CA MET A 1 7.39 -32.32 -17.17
C MET A 1 6.46 -31.14 -16.83
N THR A 2 5.17 -31.35 -16.61
CA THR A 2 4.15 -30.27 -16.42
C THR A 2 4.21 -29.59 -15.04
N LYS A 3 4.58 -30.27 -13.94
CA LYS A 3 4.59 -29.68 -12.59
C LYS A 3 5.72 -28.67 -12.35
N LEU A 4 6.90 -28.94 -12.90
CA LEU A 4 8.04 -28.00 -12.82
C LEU A 4 7.75 -26.67 -13.56
N ASN A 5 6.96 -26.73 -14.63
CA ASN A 5 6.61 -25.55 -15.41
C ASN A 5 5.58 -24.68 -14.71
N THR A 6 4.62 -25.27 -13.97
CA THR A 6 3.61 -24.53 -13.20
C THR A 6 4.20 -23.85 -11.97
N GLU A 7 5.17 -24.46 -11.28
CA GLU A 7 5.82 -23.83 -10.13
C GLU A 7 6.76 -22.69 -10.55
N THR A 8 7.47 -22.82 -11.67
CA THR A 8 8.30 -21.73 -12.20
C THR A 8 7.47 -20.56 -12.69
N LEU A 9 6.34 -20.82 -13.34
CA LEU A 9 5.39 -19.77 -13.75
C LEU A 9 4.76 -19.07 -12.55
N ALA A 10 4.34 -19.81 -11.52
CA ALA A 10 3.79 -19.23 -10.31
C ALA A 10 4.81 -18.37 -9.54
N ARG A 11 6.10 -18.74 -9.54
CA ARG A 11 7.18 -17.94 -8.97
C ARG A 11 7.42 -16.67 -9.78
N ALA A 12 7.48 -16.78 -11.10
CA ALA A 12 7.65 -15.64 -12.01
C ALA A 12 6.48 -14.65 -11.90
N GLU A 13 5.23 -15.14 -11.79
CA GLU A 13 4.06 -14.30 -11.54
C GLU A 13 4.13 -13.59 -10.18
N LYS A 14 4.58 -14.30 -9.13
CA LYS A 14 4.75 -13.72 -7.80
C LYS A 14 5.85 -12.68 -7.75
N GLU A 15 6.96 -12.89 -8.46
CA GLU A 15 8.04 -11.90 -8.61
C GLU A 15 7.58 -10.68 -9.40
N ALA A 16 6.93 -10.88 -10.53
CA ALA A 16 6.36 -9.79 -11.32
C ALA A 16 5.30 -9.01 -10.52
N ALA A 17 4.46 -9.71 -9.75
CA ALA A 17 3.50 -9.08 -8.85
C ALA A 17 4.13 -8.35 -7.66
N SER A 18 5.35 -8.66 -7.25
CA SER A 18 6.05 -7.99 -6.14
C SER A 18 6.83 -6.75 -6.55
N SER A 19 7.15 -6.59 -7.84
CA SER A 19 7.91 -5.47 -8.37
C SER A 19 7.01 -4.27 -8.71
N VAL A 20 7.57 -3.07 -8.57
CA VAL A 20 6.93 -1.81 -8.99
C VAL A 20 7.68 -1.26 -10.18
N VAL A 21 7.00 -1.14 -11.31
CA VAL A 21 7.56 -0.45 -12.48
C VAL A 21 7.49 1.06 -12.22
N MET A 22 8.57 1.61 -11.68
CA MET A 22 8.61 3.03 -11.30
C MET A 22 8.86 3.98 -12.48
N GLY A 23 9.39 3.48 -13.61
CA GLY A 23 9.69 4.31 -14.78
C GLY A 23 10.45 5.59 -14.42
N THR A 24 10.00 6.73 -14.97
CA THR A 24 10.58 8.06 -14.69
C THR A 24 10.42 8.49 -13.22
N LYS A 25 9.39 7.98 -12.51
CA LYS A 25 9.14 8.31 -11.10
C LYS A 25 10.27 7.86 -10.17
N ARG A 26 11.05 6.85 -10.56
CA ARG A 26 12.25 6.42 -9.83
C ARG A 26 13.26 7.54 -9.68
N TRP A 27 13.49 8.31 -10.73
CA TRP A 27 14.43 9.44 -10.73
C TRP A 27 13.95 10.59 -9.85
N VAL A 28 12.63 10.83 -9.83
CA VAL A 28 12.02 11.82 -8.91
C VAL A 28 12.22 11.41 -7.47
N LEU A 29 11.98 10.14 -7.13
CA LEU A 29 12.20 9.61 -5.78
C LEU A 29 13.68 9.65 -5.39
N ALA A 30 14.59 9.32 -6.32
CA ALA A 30 16.03 9.40 -6.09
C ALA A 30 16.48 10.85 -5.85
N ALA A 31 15.96 11.81 -6.64
CA ALA A 31 16.23 13.23 -6.45
C ALA A 31 15.67 13.74 -5.11
N ALA A 32 14.46 13.31 -4.71
CA ALA A 32 13.88 13.65 -3.41
C ALA A 32 14.71 13.10 -2.25
N ALA A 33 15.18 11.85 -2.34
CA ALA A 33 16.07 11.26 -1.34
C ALA A 33 17.42 12.00 -1.25
N ALA A 34 18.01 12.36 -2.39
CA ALA A 34 19.24 13.15 -2.43
C ALA A 34 19.03 14.55 -1.84
N LEU A 35 17.92 15.21 -2.16
CA LEU A 35 17.55 16.51 -1.59
C LEU A 35 17.39 16.42 -0.07
N TYR A 36 16.78 15.35 0.42
CA TYR A 36 16.63 15.09 1.85
C TYR A 36 18.00 14.89 2.54
N LEU A 37 18.92 14.14 1.92
CA LEU A 37 20.28 13.98 2.43
C LEU A 37 21.00 15.31 2.54
N VAL A 38 20.86 16.22 1.58
CA VAL A 38 21.38 17.59 1.68
C VAL A 38 20.73 18.34 2.85
N ALA A 39 19.40 18.21 3.01
CA ALA A 39 18.68 18.85 4.10
C ALA A 39 19.16 18.39 5.50
N VAL A 40 19.66 17.14 5.62
CA VAL A 40 20.21 16.61 6.89
C VAL A 40 21.38 17.44 7.41
N PHE A 41 22.20 18.01 6.54
CA PHE A 41 23.38 18.79 6.92
C PHE A 41 23.09 20.30 7.03
N LEU A 42 21.95 20.76 6.57
CA LEU A 42 21.57 22.16 6.62
C LEU A 42 20.92 22.55 7.96
N PRO A 43 20.97 23.84 8.34
CA PRO A 43 20.26 24.34 9.50
C PRO A 43 18.78 24.02 9.42
N PHE A 44 18.26 23.38 10.48
CA PHE A 44 16.89 22.88 10.55
C PHE A 44 16.04 23.71 11.52
N ALA A 45 16.50 23.89 12.76
CA ALA A 45 15.82 24.65 13.80
C ALA A 45 16.83 25.46 14.60
N GLY A 46 16.65 26.80 14.71
CA GLY A 46 17.46 27.66 15.53
C GLY A 46 18.99 27.59 15.28
N GLY A 47 19.39 27.26 14.04
CA GLY A 47 20.80 27.05 13.68
C GLY A 47 21.28 25.60 13.82
N ALA A 48 20.59 24.74 14.60
CA ALA A 48 20.90 23.31 14.67
C ALA A 48 20.55 22.60 13.35
N SER A 49 21.46 21.76 12.86
CA SER A 49 21.23 20.95 11.66
C SER A 49 20.29 19.76 11.94
N LEU A 50 19.66 19.20 10.89
CA LEU A 50 18.74 18.07 11.06
C LEU A 50 19.43 16.87 11.73
N TRP A 51 20.67 16.53 11.37
CA TRP A 51 21.41 15.44 12.01
C TRP A 51 21.66 15.70 13.52
N GLN A 52 21.84 16.96 13.94
CA GLN A 52 21.98 17.33 15.35
C GLN A 52 20.66 17.16 16.10
N VAL A 53 19.53 17.42 15.43
CA VAL A 53 18.20 17.16 15.97
C VAL A 53 17.97 15.65 16.09
N LEU A 54 18.33 14.86 15.08
CA LEU A 54 18.24 13.40 15.14
C LEU A 54 19.07 12.81 16.30
N ALA A 55 20.28 13.34 16.52
CA ALA A 55 21.16 12.91 17.60
C ALA A 55 20.82 13.55 18.96
N ALA A 56 19.77 14.40 19.05
CA ALA A 56 19.36 15.10 20.27
C ALA A 56 20.50 15.83 20.97
N THR A 57 21.40 16.47 20.22
CA THR A 57 22.58 17.17 20.73
C THR A 57 22.24 18.42 21.56
N GLU A 58 23.21 18.95 22.28
CA GLU A 58 23.06 20.22 23.04
C GLU A 58 22.67 21.39 22.09
N ALA A 59 23.14 21.39 20.83
CA ALA A 59 22.73 22.38 19.85
C ALA A 59 21.21 22.32 19.54
N ALA A 60 20.64 21.12 19.46
CA ALA A 60 19.20 20.94 19.28
C ALA A 60 18.39 21.39 20.50
N LYS A 61 18.91 21.17 21.71
CA LYS A 61 18.31 21.67 22.97
C LYS A 61 18.38 23.19 23.05
N ALA A 62 19.53 23.78 22.74
CA ALA A 62 19.72 25.23 22.70
C ALA A 62 18.80 25.92 21.66
N ALA A 63 18.50 25.22 20.56
CA ALA A 63 17.53 25.65 19.53
C ALA A 63 16.06 25.52 19.99
N GLN A 64 15.81 25.08 21.23
CA GLN A 64 14.47 24.85 21.78
C GLN A 64 13.60 24.00 20.82
N THR A 65 14.19 22.91 20.31
CA THR A 65 13.52 22.03 19.33
C THR A 65 12.30 21.40 19.99
N ALA A 66 11.12 21.61 19.41
CA ALA A 66 9.87 21.06 19.93
C ALA A 66 9.76 19.55 19.66
N LEU A 67 8.96 18.84 20.46
CA LEU A 67 8.72 17.40 20.28
C LEU A 67 8.24 17.07 18.87
N THR A 68 7.36 17.89 18.29
CA THR A 68 6.86 17.72 16.93
C THR A 68 7.95 17.84 15.87
N GLU A 69 8.96 18.66 16.08
CA GLU A 69 10.12 18.79 15.20
C GLU A 69 11.05 17.58 15.33
N TYR A 70 11.23 17.04 16.53
CA TYR A 70 11.92 15.76 16.74
C TYR A 70 11.19 14.60 16.03
N LEU A 71 9.87 14.51 16.19
CA LEU A 71 9.07 13.49 15.53
C LEU A 71 9.12 13.64 14.01
N PHE A 72 9.02 14.88 13.50
CA PHE A 72 9.20 15.13 12.06
C PHE A 72 10.58 14.68 11.59
N ALA A 73 11.65 15.04 12.30
CA ALA A 73 13.02 14.66 11.96
C ALA A 73 13.18 13.13 11.88
N TRP A 74 12.76 12.40 12.91
CA TRP A 74 12.90 10.95 12.96
C TRP A 74 12.01 10.22 11.94
N ILE A 75 10.74 10.59 11.85
CA ILE A 75 9.78 9.91 10.96
C ILE A 75 10.14 10.19 9.50
N SER A 76 10.54 11.43 9.16
CA SER A 76 11.00 11.75 7.80
C SER A 76 12.32 11.08 7.45
N PHE A 77 13.25 10.93 8.41
CA PHE A 77 14.49 10.20 8.19
C PHE A 77 14.23 8.72 7.88
N ILE A 78 13.34 8.07 8.63
CA ILE A 78 12.93 6.70 8.35
C ILE A 78 12.17 6.61 7.01
N GLY A 79 11.21 7.51 6.76
CA GLY A 79 10.36 7.49 5.58
C GLY A 79 11.10 7.82 4.29
N VAL A 80 11.76 8.99 4.25
CA VAL A 80 12.46 9.48 3.05
C VAL A 80 13.88 8.94 3.00
N GLY A 81 14.63 9.06 4.11
CA GLY A 81 16.03 8.68 4.16
C GLY A 81 16.25 7.18 3.96
N ILE A 82 15.51 6.35 4.68
CA ILE A 82 15.72 4.89 4.66
C ILE A 82 14.76 4.21 3.69
N LEU A 83 13.45 4.27 3.96
CA LEU A 83 12.46 3.46 3.23
C LEU A 83 12.32 3.87 1.77
N THR A 84 12.33 5.18 1.45
CA THR A 84 12.25 5.65 0.06
C THR A 84 13.53 5.27 -0.70
N THR A 85 14.70 5.40 -0.09
CA THR A 85 15.97 4.95 -0.69
C THR A 85 15.94 3.44 -0.96
N LEU A 86 15.50 2.63 -0.01
CA LEU A 86 15.31 1.19 -0.20
C LEU A 86 14.27 0.87 -1.29
N ALA A 87 13.18 1.62 -1.36
CA ALA A 87 12.17 1.45 -2.40
C ALA A 87 12.72 1.74 -3.81
N VAL A 88 13.55 2.79 -3.95
CA VAL A 88 14.24 3.13 -5.21
C VAL A 88 15.24 2.06 -5.61
N LEU A 89 15.99 1.49 -4.66
CA LEU A 89 16.99 0.46 -4.92
C LEU A 89 16.36 -0.90 -5.22
N THR A 90 15.40 -1.33 -4.42
CA THR A 90 14.79 -2.67 -4.53
C THR A 90 13.65 -2.74 -5.52
N GLN A 91 13.00 -1.61 -5.82
CA GLN A 91 11.79 -1.51 -6.65
C GLN A 91 10.67 -2.46 -6.19
N ARG A 92 10.60 -2.73 -4.88
CA ARG A 92 9.60 -3.62 -4.29
C ARG A 92 8.43 -2.83 -3.73
N PHE A 93 7.24 -3.28 -4.08
CA PHE A 93 5.98 -2.70 -3.58
C PHE A 93 5.87 -2.81 -2.05
N ALA A 94 6.33 -3.92 -1.49
CA ALA A 94 6.35 -4.15 -0.04
C ALA A 94 7.16 -3.10 0.75
N VAL A 95 8.10 -2.40 0.08
CA VAL A 95 8.88 -1.29 0.68
C VAL A 95 8.25 0.06 0.35
N ALA A 96 7.70 0.21 -0.85
CA ALA A 96 7.11 1.47 -1.29
C ALA A 96 5.88 1.88 -0.48
N VAL A 97 5.02 0.92 -0.09
CA VAL A 97 3.82 1.20 0.72
C VAL A 97 4.17 1.72 2.11
N PRO A 98 4.99 1.04 2.93
CA PRO A 98 5.38 1.58 4.23
C PRO A 98 6.19 2.89 4.11
N ALA A 99 7.02 3.05 3.04
CA ALA A 99 7.68 4.32 2.78
C ALA A 99 6.67 5.47 2.62
N TRP A 100 5.63 5.25 1.83
CA TRP A 100 4.55 6.23 1.64
C TRP A 100 3.81 6.52 2.95
N MET A 101 3.42 5.49 3.70
CA MET A 101 2.68 5.65 4.97
C MET A 101 3.48 6.46 5.98
N VAL A 102 4.74 6.09 6.22
CA VAL A 102 5.61 6.78 7.18
C VAL A 102 5.90 8.22 6.74
N THR A 103 6.15 8.43 5.44
CA THR A 103 6.40 9.77 4.89
C THR A 103 5.15 10.65 4.97
N THR A 104 3.94 10.09 4.77
CA THR A 104 2.68 10.84 4.94
C THR A 104 2.47 11.27 6.39
N VAL A 105 2.79 10.40 7.36
CA VAL A 105 2.74 10.76 8.78
C VAL A 105 3.74 11.88 9.09
N SER A 106 4.96 11.84 8.51
CA SER A 106 5.94 12.91 8.72
C SER A 106 5.45 14.26 8.19
N LEU A 107 4.68 14.28 7.11
CA LEU A 107 4.08 15.50 6.56
C LEU A 107 3.15 16.18 7.57
N VAL A 108 2.35 15.39 8.31
CA VAL A 108 1.49 15.92 9.37
C VAL A 108 2.34 16.57 10.48
N PHE A 109 3.40 15.91 10.92
CA PHE A 109 4.30 16.47 11.94
C PHE A 109 5.05 17.71 11.45
N SER A 110 5.33 17.82 10.16
CA SER A 110 5.93 19.04 9.59
C SER A 110 5.01 20.25 9.73
N VAL A 111 3.72 20.07 9.46
CA VAL A 111 2.73 21.14 9.61
C VAL A 111 2.54 21.50 11.08
N LEU A 112 2.42 20.50 11.96
CA LEU A 112 2.33 20.71 13.40
C LEU A 112 3.56 21.43 13.97
N GLY A 113 4.77 21.07 13.52
CA GLY A 113 6.01 21.73 13.91
C GLY A 113 6.03 23.19 13.50
N ILE A 114 5.54 23.51 12.27
CA ILE A 114 5.38 24.90 11.82
C ILE A 114 4.41 25.66 12.73
N TRP A 115 3.26 25.08 12.99
CA TRP A 115 2.21 25.72 13.76
C TRP A 115 2.65 25.96 15.22
N LEU A 116 3.19 24.95 15.90
CA LEU A 116 3.63 25.07 17.30
C LEU A 116 4.73 26.13 17.46
N ARG A 117 5.75 26.11 16.58
CA ARG A 117 6.84 27.09 16.67
C ARG A 117 6.36 28.51 16.43
N ASN A 118 5.44 28.73 15.49
CA ASN A 118 4.85 30.04 15.25
C ASN A 118 4.00 30.51 16.45
N SER A 119 3.38 29.58 17.17
CA SER A 119 2.54 29.88 18.33
C SER A 119 3.35 30.04 19.64
N SER A 120 4.58 29.54 19.70
CA SER A 120 5.40 29.55 20.92
C SER A 120 5.99 30.92 21.28
N GLY A 121 5.99 31.87 20.33
CA GLY A 121 6.58 33.22 20.57
C GLY A 121 8.07 33.23 20.81
N SER A 122 8.79 32.13 20.60
CA SER A 122 10.23 31.98 20.93
C SER A 122 11.15 32.88 20.09
N GLY A 123 10.66 33.44 18.97
CA GLY A 123 11.48 34.25 18.05
C GLY A 123 12.54 33.45 17.26
N ILE A 124 12.71 32.15 17.59
CA ILE A 124 13.70 31.27 16.95
C ILE A 124 13.14 30.75 15.64
N GLY A 125 13.75 31.15 14.52
CA GLY A 125 13.31 30.76 13.17
C GLY A 125 13.69 29.32 12.81
N ARG A 126 13.09 28.82 11.74
CA ARG A 126 13.47 27.57 11.07
C ARG A 126 14.53 27.85 10.01
N GLY A 127 15.46 26.91 9.86
CA GLY A 127 16.48 27.00 8.82
C GLY A 127 16.02 26.44 7.48
N PRO A 128 16.79 26.64 6.42
CA PRO A 128 16.48 26.15 5.06
C PRO A 128 16.36 24.62 5.00
N GLY A 129 17.11 23.89 5.84
CA GLY A 129 17.02 22.43 5.92
C GLY A 129 15.63 21.91 6.29
N TYR A 130 14.88 22.65 7.10
CA TYR A 130 13.51 22.30 7.45
C TYR A 130 12.59 22.32 6.21
N TYR A 131 12.66 23.37 5.43
CA TYR A 131 11.83 23.54 4.23
C TYR A 131 12.23 22.58 3.10
N LEU A 132 13.53 22.29 2.93
CA LEU A 132 14.01 21.31 1.98
C LEU A 132 13.58 19.90 2.37
N ALA A 133 13.59 19.56 3.67
CA ALA A 133 13.07 18.29 4.14
C ALA A 133 11.56 18.15 3.86
N ILE A 134 10.77 19.20 4.07
CA ILE A 134 9.34 19.20 3.71
C ILE A 134 9.16 19.01 2.20
N LEU A 135 9.92 19.72 1.37
CA LEU A 135 9.84 19.60 -0.08
C LEU A 135 10.12 18.16 -0.53
N ALA A 136 11.14 17.52 0.03
CA ALA A 136 11.45 16.12 -0.23
C ALA A 136 10.30 15.19 0.21
N VAL A 137 9.74 15.39 1.39
CA VAL A 137 8.60 14.65 1.91
C VAL A 137 7.39 14.75 0.98
N VAL A 138 7.04 15.97 0.58
CA VAL A 138 5.92 16.24 -0.35
C VAL A 138 6.17 15.54 -1.69
N ALA A 139 7.36 15.68 -2.26
CA ALA A 139 7.72 15.02 -3.51
C ALA A 139 7.56 13.49 -3.44
N VAL A 140 8.00 12.87 -2.34
CA VAL A 140 7.85 11.42 -2.12
C VAL A 140 6.38 11.01 -2.01
N VAL A 141 5.59 11.70 -1.17
CA VAL A 141 4.17 11.38 -0.95
C VAL A 141 3.39 11.42 -2.26
N PHE A 142 3.52 12.52 -3.03
CA PHE A 142 2.79 12.69 -4.29
C PHE A 142 3.32 11.84 -5.44
N THR A 143 4.57 11.38 -5.40
CA THR A 143 5.13 10.49 -6.42
C THR A 143 4.74 9.04 -6.18
N ILE A 144 4.71 8.57 -4.93
CA ILE A 144 4.37 7.18 -4.60
C ILE A 144 2.85 6.95 -4.62
N PHE A 145 2.04 7.93 -4.24
CA PHE A 145 0.59 7.80 -4.19
C PHE A 145 -0.03 7.26 -5.50
N PRO A 146 0.23 7.86 -6.68
CA PRO A 146 -0.33 7.35 -7.93
C PRO A 146 0.25 5.97 -8.34
N LEU A 147 1.44 5.58 -7.83
CA LEU A 147 1.98 4.24 -8.06
C LEU A 147 1.19 3.17 -7.29
N ILE A 148 0.75 3.52 -6.08
CA ILE A 148 -0.09 2.62 -5.28
C ILE A 148 -1.48 2.49 -5.90
N LEU A 149 -2.05 3.61 -6.38
CA LEU A 149 -3.39 3.65 -6.93
C LEU A 149 -3.50 2.87 -8.26
N SER A 150 -2.58 3.12 -9.20
CA SER A 150 -2.57 2.43 -10.51
C SER A 150 -2.43 0.91 -10.36
N ARG A 151 -1.66 0.45 -9.37
CA ARG A 151 -1.52 -0.98 -9.13
C ARG A 151 -2.81 -1.64 -8.62
N ASN A 152 -3.55 -0.94 -7.78
CA ASN A 152 -4.83 -1.46 -7.28
C ASN A 152 -5.83 -1.64 -8.44
N GLU A 153 -5.82 -0.72 -9.41
CA GLU A 153 -6.65 -0.81 -10.62
C GLU A 153 -6.23 -1.98 -11.52
N GLU A 154 -4.92 -2.16 -11.75
CA GLU A 154 -4.40 -3.29 -12.53
C GLU A 154 -4.71 -4.63 -11.87
N GLN A 155 -4.58 -4.74 -10.56
CA GLN A 155 -4.92 -5.96 -9.82
C GLN A 155 -6.42 -6.25 -9.86
N ALA A 156 -7.26 -5.23 -9.78
CA ALA A 156 -8.71 -5.39 -9.90
C ALA A 156 -9.09 -5.88 -11.31
N ALA A 157 -8.50 -5.30 -12.37
CA ALA A 157 -8.74 -5.72 -13.76
C ALA A 157 -8.30 -7.17 -14.02
N VAL A 158 -7.12 -7.56 -13.52
CA VAL A 158 -6.64 -8.96 -13.63
C VAL A 158 -7.53 -9.93 -12.85
N ALA A 159 -7.99 -9.54 -11.66
CA ALA A 159 -8.91 -10.36 -10.87
C ALA A 159 -10.26 -10.54 -11.59
N GLU A 160 -10.75 -9.52 -12.27
CA GLU A 160 -11.97 -9.58 -13.05
C GLU A 160 -11.82 -10.47 -14.29
N GLN A 161 -10.72 -10.34 -15.03
CA GLN A 161 -10.40 -11.25 -16.13
C GLN A 161 -10.31 -12.72 -15.69
N ARG A 162 -9.68 -12.98 -14.54
CA ARG A 162 -9.63 -14.34 -13.98
C ARG A 162 -11.03 -14.88 -13.63
N ARG A 163 -11.92 -14.05 -13.10
CA ARG A 163 -13.32 -14.43 -12.82
C ARG A 163 -14.08 -14.74 -14.11
N GLU A 164 -13.87 -13.96 -15.16
CA GLU A 164 -14.48 -14.22 -16.46
C GLU A 164 -14.00 -15.53 -17.10
N ILE A 165 -12.68 -15.81 -17.03
CA ILE A 165 -12.10 -17.06 -17.54
C ILE A 165 -12.62 -18.25 -16.73
N GLN A 166 -12.63 -18.17 -15.41
CA GLN A 166 -13.17 -19.22 -14.53
C GLN A 166 -14.68 -19.42 -14.73
N GLY A 167 -15.41 -18.37 -15.07
CA GLY A 167 -16.84 -18.47 -15.40
C GLY A 167 -17.12 -19.16 -16.73
N LYS A 168 -16.14 -19.15 -17.64
CA LYS A 168 -16.19 -19.77 -18.97
C LYS A 168 -15.47 -21.14 -19.03
N ASP A 169 -14.88 -21.58 -17.91
CA ASP A 169 -14.14 -22.82 -17.86
C ASP A 169 -15.08 -24.00 -18.19
N GLU A 170 -14.73 -24.80 -19.22
CA GLU A 170 -15.53 -25.94 -19.68
C GLU A 170 -15.84 -26.92 -18.56
N VAL A 171 -14.93 -27.05 -17.58
CA VAL A 171 -15.14 -27.90 -16.40
C VAL A 171 -16.26 -27.34 -15.51
N ALA A 172 -16.31 -26.02 -15.33
CA ALA A 172 -17.38 -25.39 -14.56
C ALA A 172 -18.72 -25.46 -15.27
N LEU A 173 -18.72 -25.36 -16.60
CA LEU A 173 -19.91 -25.54 -17.43
C LEU A 173 -20.38 -27.00 -17.43
N ALA A 174 -19.46 -27.98 -17.56
CA ALA A 174 -19.76 -29.39 -17.46
C ALA A 174 -20.31 -29.81 -16.10
N GLN A 175 -19.71 -29.29 -15.00
CA GLN A 175 -20.22 -29.51 -13.65
C GLN A 175 -21.61 -28.90 -13.43
N ARG A 176 -21.85 -27.70 -13.95
CA ARG A 176 -23.18 -27.06 -13.90
C ARG A 176 -24.21 -27.80 -14.72
N ALA A 177 -23.84 -28.32 -15.92
CA ALA A 177 -24.68 -29.14 -16.74
C ALA A 177 -25.03 -30.48 -16.04
N ALA A 178 -24.02 -31.17 -15.50
CA ALA A 178 -24.21 -32.41 -14.75
C ALA A 178 -25.06 -32.22 -13.48
N THR A 179 -24.90 -31.10 -12.78
CA THR A 179 -25.73 -30.78 -11.60
C THR A 179 -27.16 -30.41 -11.97
N ARG A 180 -27.40 -29.85 -13.16
CA ARG A 180 -28.73 -29.58 -13.68
C ARG A 180 -29.43 -30.87 -14.17
N GLU A 181 -28.71 -31.77 -14.85
CA GLU A 181 -29.23 -33.05 -15.31
C GLU A 181 -29.52 -34.03 -14.17
N GLN A 182 -28.71 -34.03 -13.14
CA GLN A 182 -28.89 -34.86 -11.94
C GLN A 182 -29.94 -34.34 -10.97
N GLY A 183 -30.72 -33.33 -11.31
CA GLY A 183 -31.75 -32.72 -10.49
C GLY A 183 -31.42 -32.89 -8.99
N ASN A 184 -31.08 -31.84 -8.27
CA ASN A 184 -30.63 -31.98 -6.88
C ASN A 184 -31.54 -32.94 -6.09
N PRO A 185 -31.09 -34.16 -5.72
CA PRO A 185 -31.93 -35.16 -5.06
C PRO A 185 -32.55 -34.67 -3.75
N LEU A 186 -32.01 -33.58 -3.19
CA LEU A 186 -32.56 -32.89 -2.00
C LEU A 186 -33.73 -31.94 -2.37
N LEU A 187 -33.91 -31.58 -3.64
CA LEU A 187 -35.01 -30.74 -4.11
C LEU A 187 -36.13 -31.55 -4.78
N ILE A 188 -35.94 -32.86 -4.99
CA ILE A 188 -37.02 -33.78 -5.40
C ILE A 188 -37.89 -33.99 -4.17
N ASP A 189 -38.94 -33.22 -4.04
CA ASP A 189 -39.92 -33.40 -2.96
C ASP A 189 -40.79 -34.61 -3.28
N ASP A 190 -40.25 -35.82 -3.04
CA ASP A 190 -40.93 -37.10 -3.15
C ASP A 190 -42.20 -37.17 -2.31
N ARG A 191 -42.41 -36.24 -1.39
CA ARG A 191 -43.59 -36.19 -0.51
C ARG A 191 -44.86 -35.93 -1.35
N ARG A 192 -44.80 -35.04 -2.34
CA ARG A 192 -45.95 -34.76 -3.24
C ARG A 192 -46.26 -35.94 -4.13
N ALA A 193 -45.25 -36.62 -4.68
CA ALA A 193 -45.43 -37.83 -5.48
C ALA A 193 -46.04 -38.96 -4.66
N ARG A 194 -45.52 -39.19 -3.45
CA ARG A 194 -46.05 -40.20 -2.53
C ARG A 194 -47.47 -39.88 -2.02
N ALA A 195 -47.81 -38.62 -1.81
CA ALA A 195 -49.11 -38.15 -1.43
C ALA A 195 -50.15 -38.41 -2.56
N ALA A 196 -49.78 -38.04 -3.81
CA ALA A 196 -50.61 -38.27 -4.99
C ALA A 196 -50.87 -39.77 -5.22
N GLU A 197 -49.87 -40.62 -5.00
CA GLU A 197 -49.98 -42.07 -5.16
C GLU A 197 -50.90 -42.72 -4.08
N ARG A 198 -50.89 -42.21 -2.86
CA ARG A 198 -51.80 -42.63 -1.78
C ARG A 198 -53.26 -42.28 -2.13
N HIS A 199 -53.50 -41.03 -2.55
CA HIS A 199 -54.83 -40.60 -2.96
C HIS A 199 -55.39 -41.41 -4.14
N ARG A 200 -54.56 -41.83 -5.08
CA ARG A 200 -54.99 -42.67 -6.19
C ARG A 200 -55.37 -44.08 -5.71
N LYS A 201 -54.60 -44.66 -4.79
CA LYS A 201 -54.90 -46.00 -4.20
C LYS A 201 -56.15 -45.99 -3.35
N ASP A 202 -56.47 -44.93 -2.68
CA ASP A 202 -57.69 -44.78 -1.88
C ASP A 202 -58.93 -44.63 -2.76
N SER A 203 -58.83 -43.87 -3.87
CA SER A 203 -59.92 -43.71 -4.83
C SER A 203 -60.20 -44.96 -5.71
N GLU A 204 -59.30 -45.93 -5.77
CA GLU A 204 -59.53 -47.24 -6.44
C GLU A 204 -60.12 -48.30 -5.51
N ARG A 205 -60.30 -47.99 -4.21
CA ARG A 205 -60.86 -48.90 -3.20
C ARG A 205 -62.30 -48.61 -2.78
N ASP A 206 -62.82 -47.45 -3.15
CA ASP A 206 -64.24 -47.07 -3.02
C ASP A 206 -65.00 -47.35 -4.32
#